data_421bfcb7134c9fec90949088de061e72
#
_entry.id   421bfcb7134c9fec90949088de061e72
#
_cell.length_a   1.000
_cell.length_b   1.000
_cell.length_c   1.000
_cell.angle_alpha   90.00
_cell.angle_beta   90.00
_cell.angle_gamma   90.00
#
_symmetry.space_group_name_H-M   'P 1'
#
loop_
_entity.id
_entity.type
_entity.pdbx_description
1 polymer ?
#
loop_
_entity_poly.entity_id
_entity_poly.type
_entity_poly.pdbx_seq_one_letter_code
_entity_poly.pdbx_strand_id
1 'polypeptide(L)'
;KDYTGGNLSAEDSEHLINALNEQVTDAAFHHGKGYHNLVVVKIPPIQERLTPPNELIGEGIRKFMPEGKDVRDLVFVMNQAQIVLHNLPYNQKRTQEQKDPINSIWLWGNGELPPLPTFHERFGKSASVITASSMVKGIAKASGVEVLDVEGATGFYNTNYSGKVKTTLAELEKKDVVFLHISAGEEVSLKGNIDDKIH
;
A
#
# COMPACT_ATOMS: atom_id res chain seq x y z
N LYS A 1 4.58 9.61 14.18
CA LYS A 1 3.96 10.27 13.01
C LYS A 1 3.08 9.27 12.29
N ASP A 2 2.00 9.75 11.71
CA ASP A 2 1.04 8.92 10.98
C ASP A 2 1.47 8.77 9.51
N TYR A 3 1.74 7.53 9.08
CA TYR A 3 2.08 7.24 7.68
C TYR A 3 0.84 7.11 6.78
N THR A 4 -0.37 7.08 7.38
CA THR A 4 -1.63 7.00 6.63
C THR A 4 -2.11 8.38 6.15
N GLY A 5 -1.46 9.46 6.57
CA GLY A 5 -1.88 10.83 6.30
C GLY A 5 -3.26 11.17 6.89
N GLY A 6 -3.62 10.56 8.02
CA GLY A 6 -4.94 10.72 8.63
C GLY A 6 -6.04 9.99 7.86
N ASN A 7 -5.77 8.80 7.33
CA ASN A 7 -6.65 8.05 6.44
C ASN A 7 -6.99 8.84 5.16
N LEU A 8 -5.96 9.21 4.43
CA LEU A 8 -6.05 9.97 3.18
C LEU A 8 -7.10 9.36 2.23
N SER A 9 -8.04 10.17 1.77
CA SER A 9 -9.05 9.75 0.81
C SER A 9 -8.43 9.42 -0.55
N ALA A 10 -9.14 8.65 -1.38
CA ALA A 10 -8.67 8.36 -2.74
C ALA A 10 -8.55 9.64 -3.58
N GLU A 11 -9.50 10.55 -3.47
CA GLU A 11 -9.52 11.83 -4.19
C GLU A 11 -8.34 12.73 -3.76
N ASP A 12 -8.12 12.84 -2.46
CA ASP A 12 -6.97 13.61 -1.93
C ASP A 12 -5.65 13.00 -2.37
N SER A 13 -5.53 11.66 -2.35
CA SER A 13 -4.35 10.95 -2.81
C SER A 13 -4.08 11.20 -4.29
N GLU A 14 -5.11 11.12 -5.13
CA GLU A 14 -4.99 11.40 -6.56
C GLU A 14 -4.53 12.83 -6.82
N HIS A 15 -5.07 13.80 -6.10
CA HIS A 15 -4.65 15.20 -6.19
C HIS A 15 -3.14 15.37 -5.87
N LEU A 16 -2.67 14.76 -4.79
CA LEU A 16 -1.26 14.83 -4.39
C LEU A 16 -0.34 14.13 -5.41
N ILE A 17 -0.75 12.96 -5.93
CA ILE A 17 -0.01 12.21 -6.94
C ILE A 17 0.09 13.00 -8.25
N ASN A 18 -0.96 13.66 -8.69
CA ASN A 18 -0.95 14.51 -9.87
C ASN A 18 0.03 15.68 -9.70
N ALA A 19 0.00 16.35 -8.56
CA ALA A 19 0.94 17.43 -8.26
C ALA A 19 2.41 16.97 -8.23
N LEU A 20 2.67 15.76 -7.73
CA LEU A 20 4.01 15.17 -7.77
C LEU A 20 4.46 14.89 -9.21
N ASN A 21 3.59 14.32 -10.04
CA ASN A 21 3.89 14.02 -11.44
C ASN A 21 4.15 15.28 -12.29
N GLU A 22 3.55 16.41 -11.94
CA GLU A 22 3.77 17.68 -12.63
C GLU A 22 5.16 18.29 -12.35
N GLN A 23 5.73 18.02 -11.19
CA GLN A 23 6.91 18.76 -10.70
C GLN A 23 8.14 17.88 -10.42
N VAL A 24 7.98 16.57 -10.25
CA VAL A 24 9.06 15.62 -10.03
C VAL A 24 9.35 14.89 -11.34
N THR A 25 10.52 15.14 -11.96
CA THR A 25 10.81 14.65 -13.31
C THR A 25 11.46 13.27 -13.35
N ASP A 26 12.10 12.85 -12.26
CA ASP A 26 12.89 11.62 -12.21
C ASP A 26 12.13 10.39 -11.71
N ALA A 27 10.83 10.57 -11.49
CA ALA A 27 9.93 9.52 -11.03
C ALA A 27 8.55 9.64 -11.70
N ALA A 28 7.86 8.52 -11.85
CA ALA A 28 6.46 8.46 -12.24
C ALA A 28 5.65 7.89 -11.07
N PHE A 29 4.69 8.65 -10.59
CA PHE A 29 3.82 8.27 -9.49
C PHE A 29 2.49 7.76 -10.03
N HIS A 30 2.07 6.61 -9.57
CA HIS A 30 0.80 5.99 -9.96
C HIS A 30 -0.13 5.91 -8.76
N HIS A 31 -1.30 6.46 -8.90
CA HIS A 31 -2.33 6.44 -7.86
C HIS A 31 -2.76 5.00 -7.54
N GLY A 32 -2.78 4.68 -6.26
CA GLY A 32 -3.23 3.39 -5.73
C GLY A 32 -4.48 3.52 -4.86
N LYS A 33 -4.45 2.95 -3.67
CA LYS A 33 -5.56 3.07 -2.71
C LYS A 33 -5.14 3.93 -1.51
N GLY A 34 -5.76 5.09 -1.38
CA GLY A 34 -5.51 6.02 -0.28
C GLY A 34 -4.03 6.42 -0.22
N TYR A 35 -3.37 6.12 0.89
CA TYR A 35 -1.96 6.46 1.11
C TYR A 35 -0.95 5.49 0.48
N HIS A 36 -1.39 4.37 -0.09
CA HIS A 36 -0.53 3.43 -0.82
C HIS A 36 -0.54 3.74 -2.31
N ASN A 37 0.59 4.16 -2.84
CA ASN A 37 0.78 4.51 -4.23
C ASN A 37 2.03 3.80 -4.77
N LEU A 38 2.13 3.65 -6.09
CA LEU A 38 3.31 3.08 -6.73
C LEU A 38 4.17 4.23 -7.28
N VAL A 39 5.48 4.11 -7.12
CA VAL A 39 6.44 4.98 -7.80
C VAL A 39 7.37 4.15 -8.68
N VAL A 40 7.60 4.61 -9.88
CA VAL A 40 8.60 4.08 -10.81
C VAL A 40 9.70 5.12 -10.94
N VAL A 41 10.91 4.76 -10.54
CA VAL A 41 12.08 5.63 -10.60
C VAL A 41 13.05 5.07 -11.66
N LYS A 42 13.60 5.95 -12.50
CA LYS A 42 14.54 5.56 -13.56
C LYS A 42 15.98 5.50 -13.00
N ILE A 43 16.21 4.53 -12.16
CA ILE A 43 17.52 4.28 -11.55
C ILE A 43 17.89 2.80 -11.66
N PRO A 44 19.18 2.43 -11.55
CA PRO A 44 19.58 1.04 -11.45
C PRO A 44 18.88 0.32 -10.28
N PRO A 45 18.66 -1.00 -10.36
CA PRO A 45 18.06 -1.77 -9.27
C PRO A 45 18.84 -1.59 -7.96
N ILE A 46 18.13 -1.27 -6.91
CA ILE A 46 18.70 -1.09 -5.57
C ILE A 46 18.65 -2.43 -4.84
N GLN A 47 19.79 -2.88 -4.33
CA GLN A 47 19.89 -4.13 -3.58
C GLN A 47 19.46 -3.96 -2.11
N GLU A 48 19.54 -2.75 -1.58
CA GLU A 48 19.13 -2.48 -0.20
C GLU A 48 17.61 -2.60 -0.02
N ARG A 49 17.21 -3.27 1.05
CA ARG A 49 15.82 -3.28 1.48
C ARG A 49 15.45 -1.95 2.12
N LEU A 50 14.51 -1.24 1.53
CA LEU A 50 13.92 -0.06 2.14
C LEU A 50 12.93 -0.46 3.23
N THR A 51 13.01 0.19 4.38
CA THR A 51 12.23 -0.16 5.57
C THR A 51 10.74 0.18 5.39
N PRO A 52 9.82 -0.76 5.59
CA PRO A 52 8.40 -0.48 5.54
C PRO A 52 7.93 0.52 6.62
N PRO A 53 6.93 1.35 6.37
CA PRO A 53 6.51 2.41 7.29
C PRO A 53 5.94 1.89 8.61
N ASN A 54 5.37 0.70 8.66
CA ASN A 54 4.88 0.08 9.88
C ASN A 54 6.00 -0.30 10.87
N GLU A 55 7.22 -0.52 10.38
CA GLU A 55 8.41 -0.76 11.22
C GLU A 55 8.97 0.54 11.85
N LEU A 56 8.46 1.70 11.43
CA LEU A 56 8.95 3.02 11.85
C LEU A 56 8.05 3.69 12.92
N ILE A 57 6.94 3.07 13.28
CA ILE A 57 5.98 3.67 14.22
C ILE A 57 6.64 3.92 15.56
N GLY A 58 6.59 5.18 16.03
CA GLY A 58 7.20 5.60 17.30
C GLY A 58 8.70 5.91 17.20
N GLU A 59 9.33 5.69 16.05
CA GLU A 59 10.76 5.90 15.87
C GLU A 59 11.08 7.19 15.10
N GLY A 60 12.32 7.67 15.25
CA GLY A 60 12.84 8.78 14.43
C GLY A 60 13.24 8.29 13.04
N ILE A 61 12.67 8.89 11.99
CA ILE A 61 12.88 8.45 10.60
C ILE A 61 14.32 8.53 10.11
N ARG A 62 15.17 9.39 10.73
CA ARG A 62 16.52 9.65 10.26
C ARG A 62 17.39 8.40 10.15
N LYS A 63 17.28 7.49 11.11
CA LYS A 63 18.05 6.24 11.14
C LYS A 63 17.58 5.17 10.14
N PHE A 64 16.46 5.43 9.46
CA PHE A 64 15.87 4.54 8.46
C PHE A 64 15.87 5.14 7.05
N MET A 65 16.45 6.33 6.92
CA MET A 65 16.66 6.93 5.60
C MET A 65 17.57 6.03 4.77
N PRO A 66 17.28 5.85 3.47
CA PRO A 66 18.18 5.11 2.60
C PRO A 66 19.59 5.69 2.63
N GLU A 67 20.59 4.83 2.84
CA GLU A 67 22.01 5.22 2.89
C GLU A 67 22.80 4.47 1.82
N GLY A 68 23.84 5.11 1.25
CA GLY A 68 24.69 4.50 0.24
C GLY A 68 24.73 5.28 -1.08
N LYS A 69 25.56 4.79 -2.00
CA LYS A 69 25.75 5.46 -3.31
C LYS A 69 24.57 5.23 -4.24
N ASP A 70 24.00 4.03 -4.20
CA ASP A 70 22.96 3.59 -5.13
C ASP A 70 21.56 4.12 -4.79
N VAL A 71 21.42 4.74 -3.61
CA VAL A 71 20.13 5.31 -3.14
C VAL A 71 20.06 6.84 -3.23
N ARG A 72 21.10 7.50 -3.73
CA ARG A 72 21.12 8.97 -3.82
C ARG A 72 19.95 9.53 -4.63
N ASP A 73 19.63 8.89 -5.73
CA ASP A 73 18.55 9.32 -6.62
C ASP A 73 17.18 9.14 -5.94
N LEU A 74 17.01 8.10 -5.11
CA LEU A 74 15.80 7.95 -4.29
C LEU A 74 15.67 9.07 -3.26
N VAL A 75 16.74 9.36 -2.54
CA VAL A 75 16.74 10.46 -1.56
C VAL A 75 16.47 11.79 -2.26
N PHE A 76 16.99 11.98 -3.47
CA PHE A 76 16.70 13.15 -4.29
C PHE A 76 15.21 13.25 -4.65
N VAL A 77 14.60 12.17 -5.13
CA VAL A 77 13.15 12.10 -5.40
C VAL A 77 12.32 12.38 -4.13
N MET A 78 12.72 11.81 -2.98
CA MET A 78 12.04 12.08 -1.71
C MET A 78 12.11 13.55 -1.31
N ASN A 79 13.27 14.20 -1.51
CA ASN A 79 13.46 15.62 -1.20
C ASN A 79 12.66 16.51 -2.16
N GLN A 80 12.66 16.22 -3.46
CA GLN A 80 11.80 16.93 -4.43
C GLN A 80 10.34 16.81 -4.04
N ALA A 81 9.85 15.60 -3.76
CA ALA A 81 8.48 15.37 -3.33
C ALA A 81 8.13 16.16 -2.05
N GLN A 82 9.06 16.24 -1.09
CA GLN A 82 8.86 17.02 0.13
C GLN A 82 8.69 18.52 -0.18
N ILE A 83 9.51 19.07 -1.08
CA ILE A 83 9.42 20.49 -1.48
C ILE A 83 8.08 20.76 -2.18
N VAL A 84 7.69 19.90 -3.12
CA VAL A 84 6.41 20.01 -3.85
C VAL A 84 5.25 19.97 -2.86
N LEU A 85 5.18 18.94 -2.02
CA LEU A 85 4.09 18.76 -1.06
C LEU A 85 4.00 19.90 -0.05
N HIS A 86 5.14 20.41 0.43
CA HIS A 86 5.19 21.54 1.37
C HIS A 86 4.54 22.80 0.79
N ASN A 87 4.75 23.05 -0.50
CA ASN A 87 4.26 24.28 -1.17
C ASN A 87 2.81 24.16 -1.69
N LEU A 88 2.18 22.98 -1.60
CA LEU A 88 0.83 22.80 -2.11
C LEU A 88 -0.20 23.59 -1.28
N PRO A 89 -1.11 24.33 -1.94
CA PRO A 89 -2.24 24.98 -1.27
C PRO A 89 -3.12 24.01 -0.47
N TYR A 90 -3.19 22.76 -0.90
CA TYR A 90 -3.87 21.67 -0.20
C TYR A 90 -3.36 21.51 1.25
N ASN A 91 -2.05 21.55 1.48
CA ASN A 91 -1.47 21.42 2.81
C ASN A 91 -1.69 22.67 3.66
N GLN A 92 -1.76 23.85 3.06
CA GLN A 92 -2.15 25.07 3.76
C GLN A 92 -3.59 24.97 4.28
N LYS A 93 -4.51 24.47 3.46
CA LYS A 93 -5.90 24.22 3.85
C LYS A 93 -5.99 23.22 4.99
N ARG A 94 -5.26 22.08 4.92
CA ARG A 94 -5.22 21.09 6.00
C ARG A 94 -4.77 21.71 7.33
N THR A 95 -3.72 22.52 7.30
CA THR A 95 -3.24 23.22 8.50
C THR A 95 -4.28 24.17 9.08
N GLN A 96 -5.01 24.90 8.24
CA GLN A 96 -6.11 25.77 8.68
C GLN A 96 -7.25 24.96 9.32
N GLU A 97 -7.50 23.75 8.83
CA GLU A 97 -8.49 22.81 9.36
C GLU A 97 -7.96 22.01 10.57
N GLN A 98 -6.79 22.37 11.13
CA GLN A 98 -6.13 21.66 12.24
C GLN A 98 -5.81 20.19 11.95
N LYS A 99 -5.60 19.85 10.67
CA LYS A 99 -5.13 18.55 10.22
C LYS A 99 -3.62 18.59 9.96
N ASP A 100 -2.94 17.48 10.23
CA ASP A 100 -1.53 17.38 9.91
C ASP A 100 -1.31 17.48 8.39
N PRO A 101 -0.33 18.29 7.93
CA PRO A 101 0.01 18.38 6.51
C PRO A 101 0.65 17.07 6.03
N ILE A 102 0.38 16.72 4.76
CA ILE A 102 1.04 15.61 4.08
C ILE A 102 2.26 16.16 3.38
N ASN A 103 3.40 16.09 4.02
CA ASN A 103 4.59 16.84 3.64
C ASN A 103 5.75 15.97 3.14
N SER A 104 5.56 14.67 3.00
CA SER A 104 6.61 13.76 2.49
C SER A 104 6.00 12.49 1.92
N ILE A 105 6.79 11.81 1.11
CA ILE A 105 6.57 10.42 0.71
C ILE A 105 7.56 9.52 1.47
N TRP A 106 7.20 8.25 1.64
CA TRP A 106 8.10 7.23 2.17
C TRP A 106 8.20 6.09 1.17
N LEU A 107 9.40 5.85 0.64
CA LEU A 107 9.67 4.82 -0.35
C LEU A 107 10.02 3.50 0.35
N TRP A 108 9.36 2.40 -0.07
CA TRP A 108 9.59 1.07 0.47
C TRP A 108 9.10 -0.01 -0.50
N GLY A 109 9.47 -1.25 -0.24
CA GLY A 109 9.04 -2.38 -1.06
C GLY A 109 9.63 -2.34 -2.48
N ASN A 110 10.85 -1.82 -2.59
CA ASN A 110 11.58 -1.76 -3.86
C ASN A 110 11.93 -3.16 -4.36
N GLY A 111 11.99 -3.32 -5.68
CA GLY A 111 12.37 -4.54 -6.33
C GLY A 111 11.83 -4.65 -7.75
N GLU A 112 12.21 -5.71 -8.39
CA GLU A 112 11.66 -6.11 -9.68
C GLU A 112 10.65 -7.24 -9.48
N LEU A 113 9.70 -7.38 -10.39
CA LEU A 113 8.77 -8.50 -10.35
C LEU A 113 9.55 -9.81 -10.60
N PRO A 114 9.67 -10.71 -9.62
CA PRO A 114 10.40 -11.95 -9.83
C PRO A 114 9.64 -12.86 -10.80
N PRO A 115 10.35 -13.66 -11.62
CA PRO A 115 9.72 -14.69 -12.47
C PRO A 115 9.22 -15.83 -11.57
N LEU A 116 8.01 -15.69 -11.04
CA LEU A 116 7.38 -16.71 -10.21
C LEU A 116 6.64 -17.72 -11.10
N PRO A 117 6.77 -19.04 -10.84
CA PRO A 117 5.86 -20.00 -11.45
C PRO A 117 4.44 -19.71 -10.98
N THR A 118 3.48 -19.88 -11.87
CA THR A 118 2.07 -19.77 -11.50
C THR A 118 1.67 -20.82 -10.47
N PHE A 119 0.62 -20.56 -9.71
CA PHE A 119 0.07 -21.53 -8.75
C PHE A 119 -0.27 -22.87 -9.44
N HIS A 120 -0.84 -22.78 -10.64
CA HIS A 120 -1.16 -23.97 -11.44
C HIS A 120 0.09 -24.76 -11.86
N GLU A 121 1.14 -24.09 -12.36
CA GLU A 121 2.40 -24.76 -12.75
C GLU A 121 3.05 -25.46 -11.55
N ARG A 122 2.96 -24.87 -10.36
CA ARG A 122 3.61 -25.42 -9.15
C ARG A 122 2.82 -26.54 -8.49
N PHE A 123 1.49 -26.44 -8.47
CA PHE A 123 0.63 -27.33 -7.69
C PHE A 123 -0.35 -28.15 -8.54
N GLY A 124 -0.50 -27.89 -9.83
CA GLY A 124 -1.47 -28.53 -10.73
C GLY A 124 -2.91 -28.22 -10.35
N LYS A 125 -3.16 -27.12 -9.62
CA LYS A 125 -4.45 -26.75 -9.05
C LYS A 125 -4.89 -25.37 -9.51
N SER A 126 -6.20 -25.17 -9.62
CA SER A 126 -6.81 -23.86 -9.82
C SER A 126 -7.01 -23.15 -8.49
N ALA A 127 -6.79 -21.83 -8.45
CA ALA A 127 -6.98 -21.07 -7.22
C ALA A 127 -7.56 -19.67 -7.49
N SER A 128 -8.28 -19.17 -6.48
CA SER A 128 -8.70 -17.77 -6.38
C SER A 128 -8.43 -17.20 -4.98
N VAL A 129 -8.39 -15.87 -4.87
CA VAL A 129 -8.22 -15.17 -3.60
C VAL A 129 -9.25 -14.06 -3.44
N ILE A 130 -9.81 -13.98 -2.24
CA ILE A 130 -10.71 -12.91 -1.80
C ILE A 130 -9.98 -12.10 -0.74
N THR A 131 -9.63 -10.86 -1.07
CA THR A 131 -8.87 -9.99 -0.17
C THR A 131 -9.12 -8.50 -0.45
N ALA A 132 -9.03 -7.68 0.58
CA ALA A 132 -8.98 -6.23 0.45
C ALA A 132 -7.54 -5.68 0.46
N SER A 133 -6.54 -6.50 0.83
CA SER A 133 -5.13 -6.10 0.87
C SER A 133 -4.54 -6.02 -0.53
N SER A 134 -4.01 -4.84 -0.88
CA SER A 134 -3.32 -4.63 -2.17
C SER A 134 -2.07 -5.50 -2.32
N MET A 135 -1.35 -5.74 -1.22
CA MET A 135 -0.17 -6.61 -1.22
C MET A 135 -0.55 -8.07 -1.55
N VAL A 136 -1.58 -8.60 -0.91
CA VAL A 136 -2.05 -9.97 -1.18
C VAL A 136 -2.59 -10.09 -2.61
N LYS A 137 -3.29 -9.06 -3.12
CA LYS A 137 -3.71 -8.99 -4.53
C LYS A 137 -2.53 -9.03 -5.49
N GLY A 138 -1.47 -8.28 -5.17
CA GLY A 138 -0.24 -8.26 -5.96
C GLY A 138 0.44 -9.61 -6.03
N ILE A 139 0.61 -10.29 -4.90
CA ILE A 139 1.18 -11.64 -4.81
C ILE A 139 0.33 -12.64 -5.60
N ALA A 140 -1.00 -12.58 -5.45
CA ALA A 140 -1.92 -13.44 -6.18
C ALA A 140 -1.79 -13.26 -7.70
N LYS A 141 -1.79 -12.03 -8.19
CA LYS A 141 -1.59 -11.71 -9.61
C LYS A 141 -0.25 -12.19 -10.13
N ALA A 142 0.84 -11.96 -9.37
CA ALA A 142 2.17 -12.42 -9.73
C ALA A 142 2.27 -13.96 -9.81
N SER A 143 1.46 -14.66 -9.02
CA SER A 143 1.38 -16.14 -8.99
C SER A 143 0.28 -16.72 -9.89
N GLY A 144 -0.36 -15.91 -10.75
CA GLY A 144 -1.43 -16.36 -11.64
C GLY A 144 -2.71 -16.81 -10.91
N VAL A 145 -2.90 -16.37 -9.65
CA VAL A 145 -4.11 -16.64 -8.87
C VAL A 145 -5.15 -15.56 -9.16
N GLU A 146 -6.38 -15.97 -9.44
CA GLU A 146 -7.48 -15.06 -9.71
C GLU A 146 -7.86 -14.26 -8.46
N VAL A 147 -7.98 -12.94 -8.61
CA VAL A 147 -8.35 -12.03 -7.52
C VAL A 147 -9.80 -11.63 -7.67
N LEU A 148 -10.59 -11.87 -6.63
CA LEU A 148 -12.02 -11.53 -6.59
C LEU A 148 -12.23 -10.35 -5.63
N ASP A 149 -12.86 -9.32 -6.16
CA ASP A 149 -13.30 -8.17 -5.37
C ASP A 149 -14.72 -8.41 -4.81
N VAL A 150 -14.92 -8.03 -3.55
CA VAL A 150 -16.22 -8.10 -2.87
C VAL A 150 -16.63 -6.69 -2.49
N GLU A 151 -17.81 -6.29 -2.88
CA GLU A 151 -18.37 -4.98 -2.55
C GLU A 151 -18.42 -4.77 -1.02
N GLY A 152 -17.97 -3.61 -0.55
CA GLY A 152 -17.86 -3.30 0.88
C GLY A 152 -16.78 -4.07 1.62
N ALA A 153 -15.93 -4.84 0.93
CA ALA A 153 -14.77 -5.46 1.56
C ALA A 153 -13.67 -4.42 1.82
N THR A 154 -13.30 -4.29 3.08
CA THR A 154 -12.20 -3.44 3.55
C THR A 154 -11.13 -4.27 4.23
N GLY A 155 -9.98 -3.66 4.53
CA GLY A 155 -8.94 -4.23 5.40
C GLY A 155 -9.24 -4.05 6.90
N PHE A 156 -10.33 -3.38 7.27
CA PHE A 156 -10.68 -3.00 8.64
C PHE A 156 -11.73 -3.94 9.26
N TYR A 157 -12.00 -3.75 10.55
CA TYR A 157 -12.98 -4.55 11.31
C TYR A 157 -14.42 -4.44 10.77
N ASN A 158 -14.78 -3.33 10.13
CA ASN A 158 -16.09 -3.09 9.52
C ASN A 158 -16.21 -3.64 8.08
N THR A 159 -15.41 -4.62 7.71
CA THR A 159 -15.45 -5.26 6.39
C THR A 159 -16.73 -6.06 6.18
N ASN A 160 -17.13 -6.23 4.91
CA ASN A 160 -18.26 -7.10 4.55
C ASN A 160 -17.87 -8.59 4.68
N TYR A 161 -17.92 -9.12 5.90
CA TYR A 161 -17.64 -10.54 6.18
C TYR A 161 -18.58 -11.48 5.43
N SER A 162 -19.86 -11.17 5.45
CA SER A 162 -20.92 -11.97 4.82
C SER A 162 -20.69 -12.10 3.31
N GLY A 163 -20.39 -10.99 2.65
CA GLY A 163 -20.04 -10.98 1.22
C GLY A 163 -18.79 -11.79 0.92
N LYS A 164 -17.75 -11.66 1.73
CA LYS A 164 -16.51 -12.45 1.59
C LYS A 164 -16.77 -13.95 1.70
N VAL A 165 -17.54 -14.38 2.71
CA VAL A 165 -17.88 -15.81 2.91
C VAL A 165 -18.73 -16.31 1.75
N LYS A 166 -19.78 -15.57 1.33
CA LYS A 166 -20.64 -15.97 0.22
C LYS A 166 -19.84 -16.14 -1.08
N THR A 167 -18.94 -15.21 -1.39
CA THR A 167 -18.08 -15.30 -2.58
C THR A 167 -17.13 -16.50 -2.46
N THR A 168 -16.56 -16.75 -1.28
CA THR A 168 -15.69 -17.91 -1.03
C THR A 168 -16.40 -19.23 -1.34
N LEU A 169 -17.61 -19.40 -0.82
CA LEU A 169 -18.38 -20.63 -1.04
C LEU A 169 -18.75 -20.83 -2.51
N ALA A 170 -19.14 -19.76 -3.21
CA ALA A 170 -19.45 -19.82 -4.63
C ALA A 170 -18.22 -20.14 -5.50
N GLU A 171 -17.04 -19.70 -5.08
CA GLU A 171 -15.78 -19.99 -5.80
C GLU A 171 -15.26 -21.40 -5.53
N LEU A 172 -15.51 -21.97 -4.36
CA LEU A 172 -15.15 -23.37 -4.07
C LEU A 172 -15.85 -24.40 -4.96
N GLU A 173 -16.96 -24.01 -5.59
CA GLU A 173 -17.63 -24.85 -6.60
C GLU A 173 -16.88 -24.89 -7.95
N LYS A 174 -15.96 -23.94 -8.20
CA LYS A 174 -15.26 -23.74 -9.48
C LYS A 174 -13.75 -23.93 -9.41
N LYS A 175 -13.19 -23.79 -8.22
CA LYS A 175 -11.74 -23.78 -7.96
C LYS A 175 -11.37 -24.89 -6.98
N ASP A 176 -10.18 -25.45 -7.16
CA ASP A 176 -9.62 -26.42 -6.21
C ASP A 176 -9.28 -25.80 -4.85
N VAL A 177 -8.85 -24.51 -4.86
CA VAL A 177 -8.42 -23.79 -3.66
C VAL A 177 -8.95 -22.35 -3.68
N VAL A 178 -9.47 -21.89 -2.56
CA VAL A 178 -9.86 -20.48 -2.37
C VAL A 178 -9.19 -19.93 -1.12
N PHE A 179 -8.43 -18.85 -1.30
CA PHE A 179 -7.82 -18.12 -0.20
C PHE A 179 -8.75 -16.98 0.25
N LEU A 180 -9.23 -17.06 1.48
CA LEU A 180 -9.97 -15.97 2.11
C LEU A 180 -9.06 -15.22 3.10
N HIS A 181 -8.72 -13.97 2.77
CA HIS A 181 -7.87 -13.13 3.61
C HIS A 181 -8.69 -12.08 4.37
N ILE A 182 -8.54 -12.06 5.68
CA ILE A 182 -9.17 -11.11 6.61
C ILE A 182 -8.09 -10.49 7.48
N SER A 183 -7.81 -9.20 7.29
CA SER A 183 -6.78 -8.46 8.04
C SER A 183 -7.31 -7.73 9.27
N ALA A 184 -8.62 -7.77 9.51
CA ALA A 184 -9.27 -7.01 10.57
C ALA A 184 -8.66 -7.23 11.96
N GLY A 185 -8.33 -8.48 12.32
CA GLY A 185 -7.74 -8.82 13.61
C GLY A 185 -6.34 -8.21 13.85
N GLU A 186 -5.54 -8.05 12.79
CA GLU A 186 -4.26 -7.38 12.84
C GLU A 186 -4.44 -5.86 13.04
N GLU A 187 -5.30 -5.25 12.24
CA GLU A 187 -5.56 -3.81 12.27
C GLU A 187 -6.05 -3.31 13.65
N VAL A 188 -7.00 -4.02 14.25
CA VAL A 188 -7.50 -3.64 15.59
C VAL A 188 -6.46 -3.88 16.69
N SER A 189 -5.60 -4.88 16.51
CA SER A 189 -4.49 -5.15 17.44
C SER A 189 -3.46 -4.03 17.41
N LEU A 190 -3.08 -3.54 16.23
CA LEU A 190 -2.15 -2.42 16.06
C LEU A 190 -2.69 -1.12 16.65
N LYS A 191 -4.02 -0.94 16.66
CA LYS A 191 -4.69 0.21 17.30
C LYS A 191 -4.86 0.07 18.81
N GLY A 192 -4.56 -1.10 19.37
CA GLY A 192 -4.74 -1.39 20.82
C GLY A 192 -6.20 -1.44 21.25
N ASN A 193 -7.14 -1.58 20.31
CA ASN A 193 -8.57 -1.64 20.61
C ASN A 193 -9.01 -3.10 20.81
N ILE A 194 -9.15 -3.49 22.07
CA ILE A 194 -9.51 -4.85 22.46
C ILE A 194 -10.99 -5.13 22.16
N ASP A 195 -11.86 -4.14 22.33
CA ASP A 195 -13.31 -4.31 22.17
C ASP A 195 -13.65 -4.61 20.71
N ASP A 196 -13.09 -3.86 19.76
CA ASP A 196 -13.27 -4.14 18.32
C ASP A 196 -12.63 -5.46 17.88
N LYS A 197 -11.73 -6.05 18.67
CA LYS A 197 -11.10 -7.34 18.37
C LYS A 197 -11.96 -8.52 18.80
N ILE A 198 -12.84 -8.33 19.79
CA ILE A 198 -13.70 -9.38 20.34
C ILE A 198 -15.02 -9.47 19.56
N HIS A 199 -15.46 -8.38 18.96
CA HIS A 199 -16.65 -8.30 18.11
C HIS A 199 -16.35 -8.67 16.67
#